data_156384591f35f8e3d34ad81193d85d2d
#
_entry.id   156384591f35f8e3d34ad81193d85d2d
#
_cell.length_a   1.000
_cell.length_b   1.000
_cell.length_c   1.000
_cell.angle_alpha   90.00
_cell.angle_beta   90.00
_cell.angle_gamma   90.00
#
_symmetry.space_group_name_H-M   'P 1'
#
loop_
_entity.id
_entity.type
_entity.pdbx_description
1 polymer ?
#
loop_
_entity_poly.entity_id
_entity_poly.type
_entity_poly.pdbx_seq_one_letter_code
_entity_poly.pdbx_strand_id
1 'polypeptide(L)'
;MKKLKNLFLILLLWFYPLRSEPINEGAYILEEIGDVLRFLPIFVGTVSLAMRDYRGLGELAVGTLVTQGVIYGLKGAFSNAHKDGVRVGFAKRPCCNSWRGMPSGHAGGVFSAAGFVYYRYGWKPALPVIALAILTDASRVVAGQHTILQVTIGSLIAWGFAYLFTSRYKPKQWMLYPEISSDFKGSSRYGVSFSYQW
;
A
#
# COMPACT_ATOMS: atom_id res chain seq x y z
N MET A 1 5.31 0.26 -26.97
CA MET A 1 5.99 0.88 -25.82
C MET A 1 5.81 2.41 -25.74
N LYS A 2 5.89 3.20 -26.85
CA LYS A 2 5.69 4.66 -26.81
C LYS A 2 4.28 5.09 -26.36
N LYS A 3 3.21 4.37 -26.76
CA LYS A 3 1.82 4.68 -26.38
C LYS A 3 1.56 4.49 -24.87
N LEU A 4 2.22 3.52 -24.22
CA LEU A 4 2.08 3.26 -22.79
C LEU A 4 2.76 4.35 -21.94
N LYS A 5 3.91 4.87 -22.39
CA LYS A 5 4.60 6.00 -21.76
C LYS A 5 3.74 7.28 -21.79
N ASN A 6 3.08 7.55 -22.91
CA ASN A 6 2.23 8.73 -23.04
C ASN A 6 0.97 8.63 -22.17
N LEU A 7 0.37 7.44 -22.05
CA LEU A 7 -0.76 7.21 -21.14
C LEU A 7 -0.38 7.42 -19.66
N PHE A 8 0.80 6.96 -19.26
CA PHE A 8 1.33 7.16 -17.93
C PHE A 8 1.63 8.63 -17.61
N LEU A 9 2.19 9.37 -18.58
CA LEU A 9 2.41 10.81 -18.46
C LEU A 9 1.10 11.60 -18.36
N ILE A 10 0.09 11.24 -19.17
CA ILE A 10 -1.24 11.88 -19.13
C ILE A 10 -1.93 11.61 -17.78
N LEU A 11 -1.83 10.39 -17.25
CA LEU A 11 -2.33 10.07 -15.90
C LEU A 11 -1.63 10.88 -14.81
N LEU A 12 -0.31 11.09 -14.91
CA LEU A 12 0.42 11.94 -13.97
C LEU A 12 -0.02 13.41 -14.03
N LEU A 13 -0.28 13.94 -15.24
CA LEU A 13 -0.75 15.32 -15.43
C LEU A 13 -2.18 15.55 -14.91
N TRP A 14 -3.05 14.53 -14.96
CA TRP A 14 -4.42 14.62 -14.45
C TRP A 14 -4.50 14.71 -12.92
N PHE A 15 -3.42 14.33 -12.21
CA PHE A 15 -3.33 14.37 -10.76
C PHE A 15 -2.51 15.55 -10.23
N TYR A 16 -2.09 16.48 -11.12
CA TYR A 16 -1.37 17.67 -10.69
C TYR A 16 -2.35 18.69 -10.10
N PRO A 17 -2.34 18.96 -8.79
CA PRO A 17 -3.23 19.96 -8.21
C PRO A 17 -2.76 21.35 -8.65
N LEU A 18 -3.59 22.06 -9.41
CA LEU A 18 -3.42 23.49 -9.63
C LEU A 18 -3.66 24.22 -8.31
N ARG A 19 -2.60 24.58 -7.61
CA ARG A 19 -2.66 25.32 -6.35
C ARG A 19 -2.09 26.72 -6.55
N SER A 20 -2.83 27.71 -6.07
CA SER A 20 -2.42 29.10 -5.93
C SER A 20 -1.87 29.31 -4.50
N GLU A 21 -0.62 29.79 -4.39
CA GLU A 21 0.12 30.28 -3.23
C GLU A 21 1.06 29.28 -2.50
N PRO A 22 2.36 29.57 -2.44
CA PRO A 22 3.34 28.76 -1.68
C PRO A 22 3.40 29.25 -0.21
N ILE A 23 3.08 28.35 0.74
CA ILE A 23 3.18 28.63 2.18
C ILE A 23 4.66 28.61 2.64
N ASN A 24 5.50 27.81 2.00
CA ASN A 24 6.95 27.69 2.19
C ASN A 24 7.44 26.71 1.11
N GLU A 25 8.49 27.03 0.37
CA GLU A 25 8.99 26.16 -0.71
C GLU A 25 9.27 24.72 -0.24
N GLY A 26 9.85 24.54 0.95
CA GLY A 26 10.14 23.22 1.51
C GLY A 26 8.87 22.41 1.86
N ALA A 27 7.83 23.06 2.38
CA ALA A 27 6.55 22.42 2.69
C ALA A 27 5.80 22.03 1.41
N TYR A 28 5.89 22.86 0.38
CA TYR A 28 5.33 22.59 -0.94
C TYR A 28 5.96 21.35 -1.58
N ILE A 29 7.30 21.28 -1.63
CA ILE A 29 8.01 20.12 -2.17
C ILE A 29 7.65 18.84 -1.42
N LEU A 30 7.57 18.89 -0.09
CA LEU A 30 7.16 17.74 0.72
C LEU A 30 5.72 17.31 0.43
N GLU A 31 4.81 18.26 0.22
CA GLU A 31 3.42 17.96 -0.15
C GLU A 31 3.34 17.24 -1.49
N GLU A 32 4.06 17.72 -2.50
CA GLU A 32 4.16 17.09 -3.82
C GLU A 32 4.70 15.67 -3.75
N ILE A 33 5.79 15.46 -3.00
CA ILE A 33 6.35 14.13 -2.75
C ILE A 33 5.29 13.21 -2.14
N GLY A 34 4.58 13.67 -1.12
CA GLY A 34 3.52 12.88 -0.50
C GLY A 34 2.35 12.58 -1.45
N ASP A 35 2.03 13.49 -2.37
CA ASP A 35 1.00 13.28 -3.38
C ASP A 35 1.40 12.25 -4.44
N VAL A 36 2.70 12.14 -4.76
CA VAL A 36 3.23 11.07 -5.61
C VAL A 36 3.27 9.75 -4.84
N LEU A 37 3.76 9.77 -3.61
CA LEU A 37 3.92 8.55 -2.81
C LEU A 37 2.59 7.89 -2.44
N ARG A 38 1.45 8.59 -2.43
CA ARG A 38 0.14 7.95 -2.21
C ARG A 38 -0.15 6.80 -3.19
N PHE A 39 0.53 6.78 -4.35
CA PHE A 39 0.43 5.71 -5.34
C PHE A 39 1.37 4.52 -5.06
N LEU A 40 2.01 4.48 -3.90
CA LEU A 40 2.91 3.40 -3.48
C LEU A 40 2.30 1.99 -3.64
N PRO A 41 0.99 1.75 -3.40
CA PRO A 41 0.37 0.46 -3.68
C PRO A 41 0.46 0.05 -5.15
N ILE A 42 0.40 1.00 -6.09
CA ILE A 42 0.54 0.72 -7.53
C ILE A 42 1.98 0.31 -7.84
N PHE A 43 2.99 1.01 -7.30
CA PHE A 43 4.39 0.64 -7.49
C PHE A 43 4.69 -0.75 -6.93
N VAL A 44 4.23 -1.05 -5.71
CA VAL A 44 4.38 -2.37 -5.09
C VAL A 44 3.63 -3.44 -5.90
N GLY A 45 2.43 -3.13 -6.38
CA GLY A 45 1.66 -4.02 -7.26
C GLY A 45 2.39 -4.33 -8.57
N THR A 46 3.06 -3.34 -9.16
CA THR A 46 3.89 -3.52 -10.37
C THR A 46 5.06 -4.48 -10.11
N VAL A 47 5.71 -4.35 -8.94
CA VAL A 47 6.78 -5.26 -8.52
C VAL A 47 6.23 -6.68 -8.32
N SER A 48 5.10 -6.83 -7.63
CA SER A 48 4.43 -8.13 -7.44
C SER A 48 4.07 -8.78 -8.79
N LEU A 49 3.60 -7.98 -9.75
CA LEU A 49 3.31 -8.45 -11.10
C LEU A 49 4.58 -8.91 -11.83
N ALA A 50 5.68 -8.17 -11.73
CA ALA A 50 6.97 -8.55 -12.31
C ALA A 50 7.52 -9.85 -11.70
N MET A 51 7.28 -10.07 -10.41
CA MET A 51 7.60 -11.32 -9.69
C MET A 51 6.62 -12.47 -10.02
N ARG A 52 5.60 -12.23 -10.85
CA ARG A 52 4.50 -13.18 -11.15
C ARG A 52 3.71 -13.62 -9.91
N ASP A 53 3.70 -12.77 -8.88
CA ASP A 53 2.93 -12.99 -7.67
C ASP A 53 1.50 -12.44 -7.83
N TYR A 54 0.72 -13.09 -8.69
CA TYR A 54 -0.67 -12.68 -8.99
C TYR A 54 -1.58 -12.73 -7.77
N ARG A 55 -1.35 -13.71 -6.88
CA ARG A 55 -2.07 -13.81 -5.62
C ARG A 55 -1.78 -12.61 -4.73
N GLY A 56 -0.50 -12.26 -4.56
CA GLY A 56 -0.10 -11.09 -3.79
C GLY A 56 -0.67 -9.80 -4.38
N LEU A 57 -0.67 -9.65 -5.71
CA LEU A 57 -1.29 -8.51 -6.38
C LEU A 57 -2.78 -8.39 -6.04
N GLY A 58 -3.53 -9.51 -6.05
CA GLY A 58 -4.93 -9.54 -5.66
C GLY A 58 -5.14 -9.18 -4.17
N GLU A 59 -4.32 -9.73 -3.27
CA GLU A 59 -4.36 -9.45 -1.84
C GLU A 59 -4.07 -7.96 -1.54
N LEU A 60 -3.06 -7.37 -2.20
CA LEU A 60 -2.76 -5.94 -2.11
C LEU A 60 -3.92 -5.08 -2.59
N ALA A 61 -4.50 -5.41 -3.75
CA ALA A 61 -5.61 -4.67 -4.33
C ALA A 61 -6.83 -4.69 -3.38
N VAL A 62 -7.24 -5.87 -2.91
CA VAL A 62 -8.38 -6.02 -2.00
C VAL A 62 -8.10 -5.29 -0.68
N GLY A 63 -6.95 -5.51 -0.05
CA GLY A 63 -6.58 -4.85 1.21
C GLY A 63 -6.57 -3.32 1.10
N THR A 64 -6.02 -2.79 0.00
CA THR A 64 -6.00 -1.33 -0.25
C THR A 64 -7.40 -0.79 -0.50
N LEU A 65 -8.22 -1.45 -1.31
CA LEU A 65 -9.58 -1.01 -1.61
C LEU A 65 -10.47 -1.02 -0.36
N VAL A 66 -10.39 -2.07 0.46
CA VAL A 66 -11.13 -2.15 1.73
C VAL A 66 -10.67 -1.06 2.69
N THR A 67 -9.35 -0.85 2.81
CA THR A 67 -8.79 0.25 3.62
C THR A 67 -9.36 1.60 3.19
N GLN A 68 -9.32 1.92 1.91
CA GLN A 68 -9.82 3.18 1.39
C GLN A 68 -11.34 3.30 1.55
N GLY A 69 -12.09 2.21 1.33
CA GLY A 69 -13.54 2.18 1.54
C GLY A 69 -13.93 2.53 2.98
N VAL A 70 -13.26 1.92 3.97
CA VAL A 70 -13.46 2.21 5.40
C VAL A 70 -13.08 3.66 5.73
N ILE A 71 -11.93 4.13 5.24
CA ILE A 71 -11.48 5.52 5.46
C ILE A 71 -12.49 6.51 4.88
N TYR A 72 -12.96 6.32 3.65
CA TYR A 72 -13.95 7.22 3.05
C TYR A 72 -15.31 7.14 3.74
N GLY A 73 -15.73 5.97 4.18
CA GLY A 73 -16.93 5.79 4.99
C GLY A 73 -16.86 6.57 6.30
N LEU A 74 -15.76 6.45 7.04
CA LEU A 74 -15.54 7.19 8.29
C LEU A 74 -15.49 8.70 8.05
N LYS A 75 -14.82 9.16 6.99
CA LYS A 75 -14.81 10.60 6.60
C LYS A 75 -16.22 11.11 6.33
N GLY A 76 -17.05 10.32 5.67
CA GLY A 76 -18.46 10.66 5.43
C GLY A 76 -19.25 10.74 6.72
N ALA A 77 -19.10 9.74 7.58
CA ALA A 77 -19.79 9.68 8.88
C ALA A 77 -19.44 10.89 9.77
N PHE A 78 -18.15 11.22 9.93
CA PHE A 78 -17.74 12.38 10.73
C PHE A 78 -18.19 13.71 10.13
N SER A 79 -18.17 13.83 8.80
CA SER A 79 -18.66 15.03 8.12
C SER A 79 -20.17 15.23 8.32
N ASN A 80 -20.95 14.16 8.29
CA ASN A 80 -22.39 14.22 8.55
C ASN A 80 -22.68 14.48 10.03
N ALA A 81 -22.00 13.79 10.96
CA ALA A 81 -22.13 14.04 12.39
C ALA A 81 -21.86 15.52 12.74
N HIS A 82 -20.87 16.16 12.10
CA HIS A 82 -20.66 17.60 12.28
C HIS A 82 -21.85 18.44 11.81
N LYS A 83 -22.44 18.12 10.64
CA LYS A 83 -23.64 18.83 10.14
C LYS A 83 -24.82 18.69 11.08
N ASP A 84 -24.93 17.54 11.75
CA ASP A 84 -25.97 17.23 12.73
C ASP A 84 -25.68 17.84 14.13
N GLY A 85 -24.65 18.72 14.23
CA GLY A 85 -24.30 19.44 15.46
C GLY A 85 -23.43 18.65 16.45
N VAL A 86 -22.96 17.44 16.10
CA VAL A 86 -22.08 16.65 16.96
C VAL A 86 -20.66 17.22 16.96
N ARG A 87 -20.05 17.32 18.14
CA ARG A 87 -18.68 17.81 18.31
C ARG A 87 -17.65 16.77 17.88
N VAL A 88 -17.16 16.86 16.66
CA VAL A 88 -16.13 15.97 16.08
C VAL A 88 -14.85 16.73 15.71
N GLY A 89 -14.37 17.60 16.62
CA GLY A 89 -13.21 18.48 16.39
C GLY A 89 -11.97 17.77 15.87
N PHE A 90 -11.74 16.51 16.25
CA PHE A 90 -10.64 15.66 15.77
C PHE A 90 -10.71 15.36 14.26
N ALA A 91 -11.90 15.49 13.63
CA ALA A 91 -12.09 15.25 12.20
C ALA A 91 -11.85 16.49 11.33
N LYS A 92 -11.69 17.68 11.94
CA LYS A 92 -11.40 18.91 11.20
C LYS A 92 -9.98 18.91 10.68
N ARG A 93 -9.79 19.32 9.42
CA ARG A 93 -8.45 19.52 8.83
C ARG A 93 -7.83 20.83 9.34
N PRO A 94 -6.53 20.87 9.60
CA PRO A 94 -5.84 22.10 9.99
C PRO A 94 -5.86 23.17 8.88
N CYS A 95 -5.68 22.75 7.60
CA CYS A 95 -5.58 23.66 6.46
C CYS A 95 -6.84 24.44 6.13
N CYS A 96 -8.00 23.94 6.49
CA CYS A 96 -9.23 24.39 5.85
C CYS A 96 -10.49 24.01 6.64
N ASN A 97 -11.64 24.58 6.29
CA ASN A 97 -12.90 24.28 6.96
C ASN A 97 -13.54 22.97 6.45
N SER A 98 -12.77 21.87 6.51
CA SER A 98 -13.23 20.55 6.09
C SER A 98 -13.22 19.56 7.26
N TRP A 99 -14.35 18.90 7.48
CA TRP A 99 -14.56 17.88 8.53
C TRP A 99 -14.34 16.46 8.03
N ARG A 100 -13.58 16.32 6.94
CA ARG A 100 -13.19 15.04 6.33
C ARG A 100 -11.70 14.73 6.55
N GLY A 101 -11.11 15.23 7.63
CA GLY A 101 -9.70 15.02 7.96
C GLY A 101 -9.40 13.62 8.50
N MET A 102 -10.33 13.02 9.22
CA MET A 102 -10.12 11.75 9.94
C MET A 102 -10.82 10.59 9.26
N PRO A 103 -10.13 9.43 9.04
CA PRO A 103 -8.67 9.22 9.04
C PRO A 103 -8.01 9.75 7.76
N SER A 104 -6.66 9.85 7.70
CA SER A 104 -5.93 10.26 6.49
C SER A 104 -5.99 9.18 5.40
N GLY A 105 -6.43 9.55 4.18
CA GLY A 105 -6.46 8.64 3.04
C GLY A 105 -5.08 8.37 2.43
N HIS A 106 -4.17 9.37 2.46
CA HIS A 106 -2.78 9.19 2.03
C HIS A 106 -2.07 8.17 2.92
N ALA A 107 -2.16 8.34 4.25
CA ALA A 107 -1.65 7.41 5.24
C ALA A 107 -2.19 5.99 5.02
N GLY A 108 -3.51 5.86 4.85
CA GLY A 108 -4.13 4.58 4.56
C GLY A 108 -3.60 3.91 3.28
N GLY A 109 -3.39 4.70 2.21
CA GLY A 109 -2.86 4.18 0.95
C GLY A 109 -1.43 3.65 1.10
N VAL A 110 -0.50 4.48 1.59
CA VAL A 110 0.91 4.10 1.67
C VAL A 110 1.17 2.98 2.68
N PHE A 111 0.46 2.97 3.82
CA PHE A 111 0.59 1.91 4.82
C PHE A 111 -0.09 0.60 4.40
N SER A 112 -1.06 0.61 3.48
CA SER A 112 -1.54 -0.63 2.84
C SER A 112 -0.41 -1.32 2.08
N ALA A 113 0.40 -0.57 1.32
CA ALA A 113 1.56 -1.10 0.62
C ALA A 113 2.66 -1.56 1.59
N ALA A 114 2.98 -0.76 2.60
CA ALA A 114 4.01 -1.09 3.57
C ALA A 114 3.67 -2.35 4.38
N GLY A 115 2.44 -2.45 4.88
CA GLY A 115 1.95 -3.62 5.59
C GLY A 115 1.89 -4.86 4.70
N PHE A 116 1.42 -4.72 3.46
CA PHE A 116 1.44 -5.80 2.49
C PHE A 116 2.85 -6.34 2.27
N VAL A 117 3.84 -5.48 1.99
CA VAL A 117 5.23 -5.93 1.77
C VAL A 117 5.78 -6.62 3.02
N TYR A 118 5.47 -6.09 4.21
CA TYR A 118 5.88 -6.67 5.49
C TYR A 118 5.33 -8.09 5.68
N TYR A 119 4.04 -8.28 5.55
CA TYR A 119 3.41 -9.58 5.77
C TYR A 119 3.68 -10.57 4.64
N ARG A 120 3.78 -10.11 3.41
CA ARG A 120 3.99 -10.94 2.23
C ARG A 120 5.44 -11.37 2.07
N TYR A 121 6.36 -10.42 2.04
CA TYR A 121 7.77 -10.65 1.68
C TYR A 121 8.73 -10.54 2.88
N GLY A 122 8.26 -10.04 4.00
CA GLY A 122 9.01 -9.93 5.24
C GLY A 122 9.56 -8.53 5.51
N TRP A 123 10.22 -8.39 6.66
CA TRP A 123 10.62 -7.08 7.19
C TRP A 123 11.72 -6.39 6.36
N LYS A 124 12.67 -7.17 5.80
CA LYS A 124 13.80 -6.59 5.04
C LYS A 124 13.35 -5.75 3.83
N PRO A 125 12.55 -6.29 2.87
CA PRO A 125 12.04 -5.49 1.77
C PRO A 125 10.98 -4.46 2.21
N ALA A 126 10.37 -4.62 3.38
CA ALA A 126 9.40 -3.66 3.91
C ALA A 126 10.04 -2.37 4.42
N LEU A 127 11.30 -2.40 4.90
CA LEU A 127 11.95 -1.22 5.47
C LEU A 127 11.91 0.02 4.56
N PRO A 128 12.36 -0.04 3.29
CA PRO A 128 12.29 1.13 2.41
C PRO A 128 10.85 1.59 2.15
N VAL A 129 9.89 0.66 2.06
CA VAL A 129 8.46 0.99 1.82
C VAL A 129 7.85 1.67 3.05
N ILE A 130 8.19 1.21 4.26
CA ILE A 130 7.79 1.83 5.53
C ILE A 130 8.39 3.24 5.64
N ALA A 131 9.66 3.43 5.27
CA ALA A 131 10.29 4.75 5.30
C ALA A 131 9.58 5.74 4.38
N LEU A 132 9.20 5.33 3.17
CA LEU A 132 8.41 6.14 2.24
C LEU A 132 7.00 6.43 2.77
N ALA A 133 6.38 5.47 3.46
CA ALA A 133 5.08 5.66 4.09
C ALA A 133 5.14 6.69 5.23
N ILE A 134 6.15 6.61 6.09
CA ILE A 134 6.39 7.59 7.16
C ILE A 134 6.67 8.98 6.56
N LEU A 135 7.47 9.07 5.50
CA LEU A 135 7.73 10.33 4.80
C LEU A 135 6.43 10.95 4.27
N THR A 136 5.53 10.12 3.71
CA THR A 136 4.21 10.59 3.26
C THR A 136 3.40 11.13 4.44
N ASP A 137 3.34 10.44 5.57
CA ASP A 137 2.61 10.92 6.75
C ASP A 137 3.19 12.23 7.26
N ALA A 138 4.52 12.35 7.36
CA ALA A 138 5.19 13.59 7.74
C ALA A 138 4.86 14.73 6.77
N SER A 139 4.85 14.47 5.47
CA SER A 139 4.49 15.46 4.45
C SER A 139 3.08 16.03 4.65
N ARG A 140 2.10 15.17 5.02
CA ARG A 140 0.72 15.61 5.27
C ARG A 140 0.58 16.46 6.53
N VAL A 141 1.39 16.18 7.55
CA VAL A 141 1.42 16.97 8.78
C VAL A 141 2.10 18.32 8.57
N VAL A 142 3.28 18.33 7.93
CA VAL A 142 4.04 19.55 7.62
C VAL A 142 3.27 20.48 6.69
N ALA A 143 2.57 19.96 5.69
CA ALA A 143 1.71 20.73 4.80
C ALA A 143 0.39 21.20 5.47
N GLY A 144 0.16 20.92 6.77
CA GLY A 144 -1.05 21.28 7.48
C GLY A 144 -2.33 20.58 6.96
N GLN A 145 -2.21 19.56 6.13
CA GLN A 145 -3.36 18.85 5.55
C GLN A 145 -4.03 17.91 6.55
N HIS A 146 -3.25 17.36 7.47
CA HIS A 146 -3.71 16.44 8.49
C HIS A 146 -2.97 16.66 9.83
N THR A 147 -3.62 16.28 10.94
CA THR A 147 -2.96 16.18 12.25
C THR A 147 -2.22 14.84 12.37
N ILE A 148 -1.28 14.76 13.31
CA ILE A 148 -0.59 13.49 13.64
C ILE A 148 -1.61 12.38 13.95
N LEU A 149 -2.66 12.67 14.72
CA LEU A 149 -3.70 11.70 15.04
C LEU A 149 -4.39 11.16 13.78
N GLN A 150 -4.70 12.03 12.81
CA GLN A 150 -5.41 11.65 11.59
C GLN A 150 -4.55 10.72 10.70
N VAL A 151 -3.25 10.96 10.58
CA VAL A 151 -2.35 10.09 9.82
C VAL A 151 -2.12 8.77 10.57
N THR A 152 -1.86 8.81 11.88
CA THR A 152 -1.65 7.60 12.69
C THR A 152 -2.82 6.63 12.61
N ILE A 153 -4.06 7.13 12.76
CA ILE A 153 -5.24 6.26 12.66
C ILE A 153 -5.40 5.69 11.24
N GLY A 154 -5.13 6.50 10.20
CA GLY A 154 -5.12 6.01 8.81
C GLY A 154 -4.13 4.88 8.59
N SER A 155 -2.91 5.04 9.12
CA SER A 155 -1.82 4.05 9.05
C SER A 155 -2.16 2.76 9.82
N LEU A 156 -2.74 2.88 11.01
CA LEU A 156 -3.14 1.72 11.83
C LEU A 156 -4.26 0.91 11.16
N ILE A 157 -5.26 1.57 10.59
CA ILE A 157 -6.34 0.91 9.83
C ILE A 157 -5.74 0.13 8.66
N ALA A 158 -4.85 0.76 7.89
CA ALA A 158 -4.21 0.13 6.74
C ALA A 158 -3.34 -1.07 7.15
N TRP A 159 -2.56 -0.93 8.20
CA TRP A 159 -1.72 -2.00 8.72
C TRP A 159 -2.54 -3.20 9.21
N GLY A 160 -3.67 -2.93 9.89
CA GLY A 160 -4.62 -3.95 10.34
C GLY A 160 -5.25 -4.72 9.17
N PHE A 161 -5.69 -4.03 8.13
CA PHE A 161 -6.23 -4.69 6.94
C PHE A 161 -5.15 -5.42 6.14
N ALA A 162 -3.92 -4.88 6.06
CA ALA A 162 -2.80 -5.61 5.46
C ALA A 162 -2.55 -6.94 6.19
N TYR A 163 -2.60 -6.96 7.52
CA TYR A 163 -2.51 -8.19 8.31
C TYR A 163 -3.61 -9.19 7.95
N LEU A 164 -4.86 -8.73 7.84
CA LEU A 164 -6.01 -9.60 7.58
C LEU A 164 -6.04 -10.16 6.14
N PHE A 165 -5.60 -9.40 5.16
CA PHE A 165 -5.75 -9.76 3.75
C PHE A 165 -4.48 -10.31 3.11
N THR A 166 -3.32 -10.30 3.80
CA THR A 166 -2.05 -10.70 3.20
C THR A 166 -1.56 -12.04 3.74
N SER A 167 -1.33 -12.99 2.85
CA SER A 167 -0.68 -14.26 3.15
C SER A 167 0.82 -14.20 2.84
N ARG A 168 1.63 -15.03 3.53
CA ARG A 168 3.07 -15.11 3.29
C ARG A 168 3.38 -15.61 1.88
N TYR A 169 4.32 -14.95 1.19
CA TYR A 169 4.81 -15.40 -0.10
C TYR A 169 5.54 -16.73 0.02
N LYS A 170 5.12 -17.70 -0.79
CA LYS A 170 5.79 -18.98 -0.94
C LYS A 170 6.32 -19.05 -2.38
N PRO A 171 7.63 -18.94 -2.60
CA PRO A 171 8.18 -19.08 -3.94
C PRO A 171 7.89 -20.49 -4.47
N LYS A 172 7.53 -20.57 -5.74
CA LYS A 172 7.38 -21.87 -6.42
C LYS A 172 8.73 -22.51 -6.51
N GLN A 173 8.92 -23.65 -5.85
CA GLN A 173 10.17 -24.41 -5.88
C GLN A 173 10.02 -25.61 -6.78
N TRP A 174 10.92 -25.68 -7.75
CA TRP A 174 11.12 -26.87 -8.57
C TRP A 174 12.27 -27.66 -7.94
N MET A 175 12.04 -28.90 -7.58
CA MET A 175 13.11 -29.77 -7.11
C MET A 175 13.18 -31.01 -8.02
N LEU A 176 14.37 -31.24 -8.59
CA LEU A 176 14.72 -32.45 -9.30
C LEU A 176 15.69 -33.20 -8.39
N TYR A 177 15.34 -34.41 -7.99
CA TYR A 177 16.26 -35.28 -7.27
C TYR A 177 16.41 -36.60 -7.96
N PRO A 178 17.65 -37.15 -7.99
CA PRO A 178 17.86 -38.51 -8.44
C PRO A 178 17.17 -39.47 -7.47
N GLU A 179 16.38 -40.39 -8.01
CA GLU A 179 15.74 -41.44 -7.24
C GLU A 179 16.48 -42.76 -7.55
N ILE A 180 17.02 -43.39 -6.52
CA ILE A 180 17.62 -44.67 -6.60
C ILE A 180 16.77 -45.61 -5.74
N SER A 181 16.04 -46.51 -6.39
CA SER A 181 15.27 -47.54 -5.69
C SER A 181 15.86 -48.91 -6.03
N SER A 182 16.04 -49.77 -5.02
CA SER A 182 16.43 -51.14 -5.18
C SER A 182 15.21 -52.04 -4.93
N ASP A 183 14.96 -52.95 -5.85
CA ASP A 183 13.93 -53.98 -5.68
C ASP A 183 14.48 -55.15 -4.81
N PHE A 184 13.59 -55.87 -4.14
CA PHE A 184 13.93 -57.03 -3.31
C PHE A 184 14.79 -58.09 -4.05
N LYS A 185 14.85 -58.05 -5.38
CA LYS A 185 15.66 -58.93 -6.23
C LYS A 185 17.07 -58.37 -6.57
N GLY A 186 17.51 -57.27 -5.93
CA GLY A 186 18.83 -56.68 -6.15
C GLY A 186 18.98 -55.89 -7.44
N SER A 187 17.90 -55.60 -8.17
CA SER A 187 17.93 -54.75 -9.36
C SER A 187 17.80 -53.30 -8.95
N SER A 188 18.80 -52.49 -9.28
CA SER A 188 18.76 -51.03 -9.04
C SER A 188 18.04 -50.32 -10.18
N ARG A 189 17.01 -49.56 -9.84
CA ARG A 189 16.31 -48.63 -10.77
C ARG A 189 16.80 -47.23 -10.51
N TYR A 190 17.21 -46.55 -11.56
CA TYR A 190 17.60 -45.13 -11.52
C TYR A 190 16.49 -44.32 -12.16
N GLY A 191 16.00 -43.31 -11.43
CA GLY A 191 14.98 -42.43 -11.90
C GLY A 191 15.32 -40.97 -11.54
N VAL A 192 14.53 -40.05 -12.07
CA VAL A 192 14.55 -38.63 -11.67
C VAL A 192 13.14 -38.28 -11.21
N SER A 193 13.01 -37.95 -9.95
CA SER A 193 11.74 -37.48 -9.38
C SER A 193 11.64 -35.98 -9.54
N PHE A 194 10.48 -35.52 -10.02
CA PHE A 194 10.10 -34.12 -10.16
C PHE A 194 9.06 -33.77 -9.10
N SER A 195 9.40 -32.85 -8.24
CA SER A 195 8.41 -32.31 -7.27
C SER A 195 8.18 -30.83 -7.52
N TYR A 196 6.90 -30.46 -7.54
CA TYR A 196 6.43 -29.10 -7.67
C TYR A 196 5.56 -28.74 -6.46
N GLN A 197 5.99 -27.75 -5.66
CA GLN A 197 5.17 -27.21 -4.58
C GLN A 197 4.41 -25.97 -5.07
N TRP A 198 3.11 -26.02 -4.91
CA TRP A 198 2.14 -24.97 -5.23
C TRP A 198 2.19 -23.80 -4.23
#